data_10a7c0f4a8148cd20f89bc5539d676e9
#
_entry.id   10a7c0f4a8148cd20f89bc5539d676e9
#
_cell.length_a   1.000
_cell.length_b   1.000
_cell.length_c   1.000
_cell.angle_alpha   90.00
_cell.angle_beta   90.00
_cell.angle_gamma   90.00
#
_symmetry.space_group_name_H-M   'P 1'
#
loop_
_entity.id
_entity.type
_entity.pdbx_description
1 polymer ?
#
loop_
_entity_poly.entity_id
_entity_poly.type
_entity_poly.pdbx_seq_one_letter_code
_entity_poly.pdbx_strand_id
1 'polypeptide(L)'
;LAPALAAFRKAAPQVRRVVAFGNCDAAAALLLHHAGLGIDALVLANPWTIDGEEAPAAMPAAAIRQRYLAKLKNPREVLRLLTGGVNLAKLFRGLRSAAAPAAAPSSLVDALRAGADAFAGPLTILIASGDRTAQLFEAAWPKDDARVQRIASASHSFSDDAAREWLFARLLDVLD
;
A
#
# COMPACT_ATOMS: atom_id res chain seq x y z
N LEU A 1 4.28 -17.65 -10.75
CA LEU A 1 5.09 -17.80 -9.52
C LEU A 1 5.68 -19.22 -9.40
N ALA A 2 4.85 -20.30 -9.38
CA ALA A 2 5.32 -21.66 -9.12
C ALA A 2 6.49 -22.14 -9.99
N PRO A 3 6.48 -21.99 -11.34
CA PRO A 3 7.62 -22.42 -12.16
C PRO A 3 8.92 -21.66 -11.85
N ALA A 4 8.84 -20.36 -11.58
CA ALA A 4 10.00 -19.55 -11.23
C ALA A 4 10.62 -19.99 -9.90
N LEU A 5 9.79 -20.25 -8.89
CA LEU A 5 10.25 -20.72 -7.59
C LEU A 5 10.83 -22.13 -7.66
N ALA A 6 10.24 -23.01 -8.46
CA ALA A 6 10.80 -24.35 -8.70
C ALA A 6 12.18 -24.29 -9.38
N ALA A 7 12.33 -23.42 -10.39
CA ALA A 7 13.62 -23.20 -11.05
C ALA A 7 14.66 -22.61 -10.07
N PHE A 8 14.25 -21.64 -9.25
CA PHE A 8 15.12 -21.06 -8.21
C PHE A 8 15.63 -22.13 -7.23
N ARG A 9 14.74 -22.94 -6.68
CA ARG A 9 15.12 -24.03 -5.75
C ARG A 9 16.05 -25.05 -6.38
N LYS A 10 15.84 -25.36 -7.66
CA LYS A 10 16.74 -26.25 -8.41
C LYS A 10 18.13 -25.63 -8.58
N ALA A 11 18.20 -24.31 -8.83
CA ALA A 11 19.46 -23.60 -9.01
C ALA A 11 20.20 -23.33 -7.69
N ALA A 12 19.47 -23.22 -6.57
CA ALA A 12 20.00 -22.90 -5.26
C ALA A 12 19.52 -23.89 -4.19
N PRO A 13 19.93 -25.17 -4.25
CA PRO A 13 19.45 -26.24 -3.36
C PRO A 13 19.85 -26.05 -1.90
N GLN A 14 20.81 -25.19 -1.60
CA GLN A 14 21.23 -24.83 -0.24
C GLN A 14 20.25 -23.89 0.46
N VAL A 15 19.36 -23.21 -0.27
CA VAL A 15 18.37 -22.29 0.30
C VAL A 15 17.30 -23.08 1.03
N ARG A 16 17.19 -22.85 2.34
CA ARG A 16 16.23 -23.53 3.22
C ARG A 16 14.99 -22.70 3.50
N ARG A 17 15.12 -21.36 3.49
CA ARG A 17 14.05 -20.43 3.78
C ARG A 17 13.86 -19.48 2.59
N VAL A 18 12.62 -19.27 2.19
CA VAL A 18 12.24 -18.38 1.09
C VAL A 18 11.34 -17.28 1.64
N VAL A 19 11.84 -16.06 1.63
CA VAL A 19 11.06 -14.85 1.90
C VAL A 19 10.68 -14.22 0.56
N ALA A 20 9.39 -14.02 0.31
CA ALA A 20 8.94 -13.36 -0.90
C ALA A 20 8.60 -11.90 -0.62
N PHE A 21 9.21 -11.02 -1.44
CA PHE A 21 8.91 -9.58 -1.44
C PHE A 21 8.14 -9.22 -2.70
N GLY A 22 7.10 -8.40 -2.56
CA GLY A 22 6.34 -7.85 -3.67
C GLY A 22 5.97 -6.40 -3.42
N ASN A 23 5.97 -5.58 -4.48
CA ASN A 23 5.47 -4.22 -4.45
C ASN A 23 4.31 -4.08 -5.43
N CYS A 24 3.27 -3.33 -5.07
CA CYS A 24 2.10 -3.06 -5.91
C CYS A 24 1.37 -4.34 -6.35
N ASP A 25 1.28 -4.60 -7.66
CA ASP A 25 0.66 -5.79 -8.25
C ASP A 25 1.34 -7.08 -7.80
N ALA A 26 2.67 -7.06 -7.63
CA ALA A 26 3.40 -8.23 -7.14
C ALA A 26 3.02 -8.56 -5.69
N ALA A 27 2.76 -7.56 -4.85
CA ALA A 27 2.26 -7.76 -3.49
C ALA A 27 0.86 -8.40 -3.50
N ALA A 28 -0.04 -7.90 -4.34
CA ALA A 28 -1.38 -8.47 -4.52
C ALA A 28 -1.31 -9.91 -5.06
N ALA A 29 -0.47 -10.16 -6.07
CA ALA A 29 -0.27 -11.49 -6.63
C ALA A 29 0.26 -12.51 -5.61
N LEU A 30 1.15 -12.08 -4.71
CA LEU A 30 1.63 -12.93 -3.63
C LEU A 30 0.50 -13.29 -2.67
N LEU A 31 -0.36 -12.34 -2.26
CA LEU A 31 -1.52 -12.63 -1.41
C LEU A 31 -2.50 -13.61 -2.06
N LEU A 32 -2.74 -13.47 -3.36
CA LEU A 32 -3.69 -14.31 -4.08
C LEU A 32 -3.17 -15.73 -4.38
N HIS A 33 -1.84 -15.91 -4.49
CA HIS A 33 -1.28 -17.11 -5.10
C HIS A 33 -0.13 -17.75 -4.31
N HIS A 34 0.07 -17.40 -3.02
CA HIS A 34 1.12 -18.01 -2.19
C HIS A 34 0.89 -19.49 -1.87
N ALA A 35 -0.37 -19.93 -1.88
CA ALA A 35 -0.74 -21.29 -1.46
C ALA A 35 0.04 -22.36 -2.23
N GLY A 36 0.61 -23.31 -1.51
CA GLY A 36 1.37 -24.42 -2.09
C GLY A 36 2.74 -24.07 -2.67
N LEU A 37 3.19 -22.81 -2.58
CA LEU A 37 4.51 -22.39 -3.10
C LEU A 37 5.66 -22.69 -2.12
N GLY A 38 5.36 -22.98 -0.85
CA GLY A 38 6.37 -23.16 0.19
C GLY A 38 7.18 -21.89 0.47
N ILE A 39 6.52 -20.74 0.45
CA ILE A 39 7.07 -19.47 0.89
C ILE A 39 6.96 -19.43 2.41
N ASP A 40 8.05 -19.08 3.08
CA ASP A 40 8.14 -19.09 4.54
C ASP A 40 7.74 -17.75 5.17
N ALA A 41 7.92 -16.64 4.46
CA ALA A 41 7.49 -15.33 4.90
C ALA A 41 7.13 -14.41 3.72
N LEU A 42 6.21 -13.46 3.95
CA LEU A 42 5.79 -12.46 2.98
C LEU A 42 6.10 -11.05 3.47
N VAL A 43 6.72 -10.25 2.61
CA VAL A 43 6.86 -8.78 2.78
C VAL A 43 6.21 -8.09 1.60
N LEU A 44 5.15 -7.34 1.85
CA LEU A 44 4.28 -6.79 0.84
C LEU A 44 4.29 -5.26 0.91
N ALA A 45 4.72 -4.60 -0.14
CA ALA A 45 4.81 -3.15 -0.21
C ALA A 45 3.68 -2.57 -1.06
N ASN A 46 2.95 -1.58 -0.53
CA ASN A 46 1.87 -0.85 -1.24
C ASN A 46 0.95 -1.76 -2.09
N PRO A 47 0.28 -2.78 -1.53
CA PRO A 47 -0.47 -3.75 -2.31
C PRO A 47 -1.55 -3.09 -3.17
N TRP A 48 -1.71 -3.55 -4.41
CA TRP A 48 -2.75 -3.08 -5.32
C TRP A 48 -4.12 -3.62 -4.91
N THR A 49 -5.12 -2.73 -4.85
CA THR A 49 -6.48 -3.06 -4.37
C THR A 49 -7.60 -2.59 -5.31
N ILE A 50 -7.24 -2.19 -6.53
CA ILE A 50 -8.23 -1.67 -7.49
C ILE A 50 -8.67 -2.82 -8.39
N ASP A 51 -10.00 -3.06 -8.43
CA ASP A 51 -10.62 -4.06 -9.28
C ASP A 51 -11.07 -3.43 -10.61
N GLY A 52 -10.81 -4.11 -11.74
CA GLY A 52 -11.21 -3.68 -13.07
C GLY A 52 -10.33 -2.60 -13.71
N GLU A 53 -10.71 -2.17 -14.92
CA GLU A 53 -10.02 -1.14 -15.70
C GLU A 53 -10.22 0.29 -15.17
N GLU A 54 -11.14 0.49 -14.27
CA GLU A 54 -11.41 1.80 -13.68
C GLU A 54 -10.53 2.04 -12.44
N ALA A 55 -9.29 2.47 -12.66
CA ALA A 55 -8.59 3.19 -11.60
C ALA A 55 -9.49 4.36 -11.15
N PRO A 56 -9.86 4.48 -9.85
CA PRO A 56 -10.72 5.55 -9.41
C PRO A 56 -10.15 6.89 -9.87
N ALA A 57 -10.89 7.61 -10.72
CA ALA A 57 -10.49 8.93 -11.21
C ALA A 57 -10.36 9.94 -10.04
N ALA A 58 -10.95 9.63 -8.90
CA ALA A 58 -10.93 10.43 -7.69
C ALA A 58 -10.03 9.79 -6.61
N MET A 59 -9.24 10.62 -5.95
CA MET A 59 -8.50 10.22 -4.75
C MET A 59 -9.48 9.78 -3.65
N PRO A 60 -9.14 8.77 -2.81
CA PRO A 60 -9.94 8.41 -1.65
C PRO A 60 -10.23 9.62 -0.78
N ALA A 61 -11.44 9.69 -0.22
CA ALA A 61 -11.86 10.82 0.64
C ALA A 61 -10.89 11.07 1.81
N ALA A 62 -10.31 10.00 2.36
CA ALA A 62 -9.29 10.07 3.41
C ALA A 62 -8.00 10.75 2.93
N ALA A 63 -7.52 10.42 1.74
CA ALA A 63 -6.32 11.00 1.14
C ALA A 63 -6.54 12.50 0.81
N ILE A 64 -7.74 12.85 0.32
CA ILE A 64 -8.13 14.24 0.09
C ILE A 64 -8.10 15.01 1.42
N ARG A 65 -8.70 14.47 2.48
CA ARG A 65 -8.69 15.08 3.82
C ARG A 65 -7.27 15.28 4.36
N GLN A 66 -6.43 14.24 4.29
CA GLN A 66 -5.04 14.31 4.74
C GLN A 66 -4.24 15.37 3.99
N ARG A 67 -4.41 15.47 2.67
CA ARG A 67 -3.77 16.50 1.83
C ARG A 67 -4.22 17.92 2.21
N TYR A 68 -5.50 18.14 2.49
CA TYR A 68 -6.00 19.44 2.95
C TYR A 68 -5.52 19.78 4.35
N LEU A 69 -5.50 18.82 5.28
CA LEU A 69 -4.95 19.02 6.62
C LEU A 69 -3.45 19.34 6.60
N ALA A 70 -2.68 18.67 5.73
CA ALA A 70 -1.27 18.98 5.54
C ALA A 70 -1.05 20.42 5.00
N LYS A 71 -1.88 20.85 4.04
CA LYS A 71 -1.83 22.23 3.52
C LYS A 71 -2.22 23.27 4.57
N LEU A 72 -3.21 23.00 5.41
CA LEU A 72 -3.62 23.89 6.50
C LEU A 72 -2.54 24.02 7.60
N LYS A 73 -1.65 23.06 7.75
CA LYS A 73 -0.49 23.16 8.65
C LYS A 73 0.64 24.04 8.10
N ASN A 74 0.60 24.39 6.81
CA ASN A 74 1.61 25.26 6.20
C ASN A 74 1.10 26.73 6.17
N PRO A 75 1.69 27.66 6.94
CA PRO A 75 1.20 29.03 7.05
C PRO A 75 1.22 29.80 5.71
N ARG A 76 2.12 29.45 4.80
CA ARG A 76 2.18 30.04 3.45
C ARG A 76 0.98 29.63 2.59
N GLU A 77 0.53 28.38 2.69
CA GLU A 77 -0.66 27.90 1.97
C GLU A 77 -1.95 28.48 2.56
N VAL A 78 -2.00 28.68 3.88
CA VAL A 78 -3.12 29.36 4.56
C VAL A 78 -3.22 30.82 4.12
N LEU A 79 -2.11 31.52 4.06
CA LEU A 79 -2.07 32.90 3.56
C LEU A 79 -2.55 33.00 2.10
N ARG A 80 -2.15 32.05 1.25
CA ARG A 80 -2.59 31.97 -0.14
C ARG A 80 -4.08 31.67 -0.30
N LEU A 81 -4.66 30.92 0.64
CA LEU A 81 -6.12 30.70 0.74
C LEU A 81 -6.85 32.01 1.03
N LEU A 82 -6.33 32.82 1.96
CA LEU A 82 -6.92 34.07 2.39
C LEU A 82 -6.76 35.19 1.34
N THR A 83 -5.71 35.15 0.52
CA THR A 83 -5.44 36.15 -0.53
C THR A 83 -6.10 35.84 -1.88
N GLY A 84 -7.02 34.88 -1.95
CA GLY A 84 -7.82 34.60 -3.16
C GLY A 84 -7.12 33.77 -4.24
N GLY A 85 -5.92 33.24 -3.99
CA GLY A 85 -5.14 32.44 -4.95
C GLY A 85 -5.63 30.99 -5.14
N VAL A 86 -6.85 30.66 -4.70
CA VAL A 86 -7.39 29.28 -4.74
C VAL A 86 -8.67 29.22 -5.54
N ASN A 87 -8.76 28.25 -6.44
CA ASN A 87 -9.98 27.98 -7.19
C ASN A 87 -11.02 27.32 -6.29
N LEU A 88 -11.98 28.11 -5.80
CA LEU A 88 -13.04 27.67 -4.90
C LEU A 88 -13.88 26.52 -5.47
N ALA A 89 -14.07 26.45 -6.80
CA ALA A 89 -14.79 25.35 -7.42
C ALA A 89 -14.04 24.00 -7.27
N LYS A 90 -12.70 24.02 -7.37
CA LYS A 90 -11.87 22.82 -7.10
C LYS A 90 -11.89 22.46 -5.61
N LEU A 91 -11.91 23.44 -4.72
CA LEU A 91 -12.01 23.22 -3.28
C LEU A 91 -13.35 22.56 -2.93
N PHE A 92 -14.47 23.11 -3.43
CA PHE A 92 -15.82 22.54 -3.20
C PHE A 92 -15.98 21.13 -3.75
N ARG A 93 -15.43 20.88 -4.95
CA ARG A 93 -15.45 19.53 -5.55
C ARG A 93 -14.63 18.54 -4.70
N GLY A 94 -13.47 18.94 -4.22
CA GLY A 94 -12.64 18.16 -3.31
C GLY A 94 -13.32 17.86 -1.97
N LEU A 95 -13.99 18.85 -1.37
CA LEU A 95 -14.76 18.68 -0.13
C LEU A 95 -15.95 17.73 -0.32
N ARG A 96 -16.67 17.83 -1.43
CA ARG A 96 -17.78 16.93 -1.77
C ARG A 96 -17.29 15.49 -1.96
N SER A 97 -16.16 15.29 -2.63
CA SER A 97 -15.53 13.95 -2.76
C SER A 97 -15.03 13.41 -1.41
N ALA A 98 -14.57 14.30 -0.52
CA ALA A 98 -14.14 13.91 0.82
C ALA A 98 -15.30 13.51 1.75
N ALA A 99 -16.52 13.96 1.46
CA ALA A 99 -17.74 13.61 2.18
C ALA A 99 -18.45 12.36 1.60
N ALA A 100 -17.99 11.84 0.46
CA ALA A 100 -18.57 10.62 -0.11
C ALA A 100 -18.34 9.42 0.83
N PRO A 101 -19.33 8.51 0.96
CA PRO A 101 -19.16 7.25 1.66
C PRO A 101 -17.99 6.47 1.08
N ALA A 102 -17.29 5.72 1.94
CA ALA A 102 -16.28 4.77 1.45
C ALA A 102 -16.97 3.78 0.49
N ALA A 103 -16.34 3.54 -0.67
CA ALA A 103 -16.82 2.51 -1.58
C ALA A 103 -16.88 1.16 -0.85
N ALA A 104 -17.87 0.33 -1.16
CA ALA A 104 -17.91 -1.04 -0.67
C ALA A 104 -16.59 -1.76 -1.03
N PRO A 105 -16.10 -2.70 -0.18
CA PRO A 105 -14.94 -3.52 -0.52
C PRO A 105 -15.16 -4.18 -1.88
N SER A 106 -14.12 -4.14 -2.73
CA SER A 106 -14.15 -4.86 -4.00
C SER A 106 -13.94 -6.35 -3.78
N SER A 107 -14.35 -7.19 -4.73
CA SER A 107 -14.10 -8.63 -4.68
C SER A 107 -12.59 -8.95 -4.57
N LEU A 108 -11.75 -8.10 -5.14
CA LEU A 108 -10.30 -8.19 -5.03
C LEU A 108 -9.83 -7.97 -3.58
N VAL A 109 -10.32 -6.94 -2.88
CA VAL A 109 -9.95 -6.67 -1.48
C VAL A 109 -10.32 -7.85 -0.58
N ASP A 110 -11.49 -8.42 -0.76
CA ASP A 110 -11.93 -9.58 0.01
C ASP A 110 -11.05 -10.80 -0.26
N ALA A 111 -10.67 -11.04 -1.51
CA ALA A 111 -9.73 -12.10 -1.89
C ALA A 111 -8.32 -11.88 -1.31
N LEU A 112 -7.83 -10.63 -1.32
CA LEU A 112 -6.54 -10.28 -0.71
C LEU A 112 -6.53 -10.50 0.81
N ARG A 113 -7.64 -10.15 1.49
CA ARG A 113 -7.80 -10.41 2.93
C ARG A 113 -7.80 -11.90 3.23
N ALA A 114 -8.60 -12.65 2.48
CA ALA A 114 -8.64 -14.10 2.62
C ALA A 114 -7.25 -14.73 2.41
N GLY A 115 -6.48 -14.26 1.43
CA GLY A 115 -5.11 -14.68 1.19
C GLY A 115 -4.18 -14.33 2.36
N ALA A 116 -4.30 -13.12 2.92
CA ALA A 116 -3.52 -12.69 4.07
C ALA A 116 -3.83 -13.51 5.33
N ASP A 117 -5.08 -13.88 5.54
CA ASP A 117 -5.51 -14.66 6.70
C ASP A 117 -5.22 -16.17 6.54
N ALA A 118 -5.13 -16.65 5.31
CA ALA A 118 -4.75 -18.03 4.99
C ALA A 118 -3.23 -18.27 5.04
N PHE A 119 -2.41 -17.21 5.02
CA PHE A 119 -0.97 -17.37 5.09
C PHE A 119 -0.51 -17.69 6.52
N ALA A 120 0.08 -18.87 6.71
CA ALA A 120 0.46 -19.34 8.03
C ALA A 120 1.81 -18.79 8.55
N GLY A 121 2.63 -18.22 7.68
CA GLY A 121 3.94 -17.65 8.02
C GLY A 121 3.89 -16.18 8.45
N PRO A 122 5.04 -15.63 8.83
CA PRO A 122 5.16 -14.19 9.07
C PRO A 122 4.77 -13.37 7.83
N LEU A 123 3.87 -12.41 8.00
CA LEU A 123 3.40 -11.51 6.96
C LEU A 123 3.53 -10.07 7.42
N THR A 124 4.24 -9.25 6.66
CA THR A 124 4.41 -7.82 6.92
C THR A 124 3.93 -7.02 5.72
N ILE A 125 3.11 -5.99 5.96
CA ILE A 125 2.61 -5.08 4.93
C ILE A 125 3.23 -3.70 5.17
N LEU A 126 3.97 -3.20 4.19
CA LEU A 126 4.73 -1.96 4.25
C LEU A 126 4.05 -0.88 3.41
N ILE A 127 3.72 0.25 4.02
CA ILE A 127 2.92 1.31 3.41
C ILE A 127 3.69 2.62 3.38
N ALA A 128 3.88 3.18 2.18
CA ALA A 128 4.32 4.56 1.98
C ALA A 128 3.08 5.47 1.99
N SER A 129 2.73 6.07 3.14
CA SER A 129 1.43 6.71 3.38
C SER A 129 1.13 7.92 2.47
N GLY A 130 2.13 8.48 1.80
CA GLY A 130 1.97 9.53 0.80
C GLY A 130 1.73 9.02 -0.63
N ASP A 131 1.96 7.74 -0.89
CA ASP A 131 1.72 7.11 -2.19
C ASP A 131 0.23 6.87 -2.44
N ARG A 132 -0.20 7.01 -3.70
CA ARG A 132 -1.61 6.86 -4.07
C ARG A 132 -2.11 5.42 -3.92
N THR A 133 -1.33 4.44 -4.32
CA THR A 133 -1.70 3.02 -4.21
C THR A 133 -1.83 2.62 -2.74
N ALA A 134 -0.88 3.05 -1.92
CA ALA A 134 -0.92 2.86 -0.48
C ALA A 134 -2.18 3.48 0.17
N GLN A 135 -2.56 4.69 -0.25
CA GLN A 135 -3.77 5.36 0.26
C GLN A 135 -5.05 4.63 -0.13
N LEU A 136 -5.11 4.03 -1.32
CA LEU A 136 -6.23 3.19 -1.75
C LEU A 136 -6.30 1.90 -0.94
N PHE A 137 -5.16 1.25 -0.72
CA PHE A 137 -5.05 0.10 0.17
C PHE A 137 -5.53 0.45 1.58
N GLU A 138 -5.02 1.52 2.19
CA GLU A 138 -5.42 1.96 3.53
C GLU A 138 -6.91 2.33 3.65
N ALA A 139 -7.54 2.78 2.57
CA ALA A 139 -8.97 3.06 2.56
C ALA A 139 -9.84 1.80 2.62
N ALA A 140 -9.34 0.68 2.10
CA ALA A 140 -10.06 -0.59 1.97
C ALA A 140 -9.64 -1.65 3.01
N TRP A 141 -8.47 -1.48 3.67
CA TRP A 141 -7.90 -2.45 4.61
C TRP A 141 -8.29 -2.15 6.07
N PRO A 142 -8.38 -3.16 6.96
CA PRO A 142 -8.62 -2.94 8.39
C PRO A 142 -7.59 -1.99 9.01
N LYS A 143 -8.05 -1.03 9.78
CA LYS A 143 -7.19 0.04 10.35
C LYS A 143 -6.28 -0.46 11.48
N ASP A 144 -6.70 -1.50 12.15
CA ASP A 144 -6.10 -2.12 13.33
C ASP A 144 -5.30 -3.39 13.01
N ASP A 145 -5.09 -3.69 11.72
CA ASP A 145 -4.26 -4.83 11.30
C ASP A 145 -2.81 -4.60 11.72
N ALA A 146 -2.36 -5.38 12.70
CA ALA A 146 -1.00 -5.29 13.26
C ALA A 146 0.12 -5.63 12.27
N ARG A 147 -0.21 -6.29 11.15
CA ARG A 147 0.75 -6.62 10.09
C ARG A 147 1.17 -5.38 9.28
N VAL A 148 0.43 -4.26 9.39
CA VAL A 148 0.65 -3.05 8.58
C VAL A 148 1.59 -2.07 9.29
N GLN A 149 2.73 -1.83 8.67
CA GLN A 149 3.71 -0.82 9.09
C GLN A 149 3.74 0.34 8.10
N ARG A 150 4.00 1.55 8.57
CA ARG A 150 3.86 2.78 7.78
C ARG A 150 5.08 3.67 7.87
N ILE A 151 5.42 4.29 6.74
CA ILE A 151 6.39 5.37 6.67
C ILE A 151 5.79 6.59 5.97
N ALA A 152 6.15 7.79 6.42
CA ALA A 152 5.73 9.05 5.79
C ALA A 152 6.57 9.32 4.53
N SER A 153 6.27 8.62 3.44
CA SER A 153 6.89 8.80 2.13
C SER A 153 5.80 8.87 1.05
N ALA A 154 6.06 9.62 -0.01
CA ALA A 154 5.22 9.67 -1.22
C ALA A 154 5.77 8.77 -2.34
N SER A 155 6.88 8.10 -2.11
CA SER A 155 7.54 7.24 -3.08
C SER A 155 6.90 5.87 -3.14
N HIS A 156 6.27 5.55 -4.26
CA HIS A 156 5.69 4.23 -4.53
C HIS A 156 6.69 3.08 -4.40
N SER A 157 7.94 3.33 -4.77
CA SER A 157 9.04 2.35 -4.75
C SER A 157 10.01 2.55 -3.57
N PHE A 158 9.65 3.39 -2.59
CA PHE A 158 10.51 3.69 -1.43
C PHE A 158 11.89 4.21 -1.85
N SER A 159 11.96 5.07 -2.88
CA SER A 159 13.22 5.52 -3.49
C SER A 159 13.85 6.74 -2.81
N ASP A 160 13.14 7.46 -1.94
CA ASP A 160 13.78 8.46 -1.09
C ASP A 160 14.63 7.79 -0.01
N ASP A 161 15.70 8.47 0.44
CA ASP A 161 16.72 7.87 1.30
C ASP A 161 16.15 7.28 2.58
N ALA A 162 15.29 8.03 3.27
CA ALA A 162 14.67 7.58 4.52
C ALA A 162 13.76 6.35 4.32
N ALA A 163 12.97 6.35 3.24
CA ALA A 163 12.09 5.23 2.94
C ALA A 163 12.87 4.00 2.49
N ARG A 164 13.96 4.18 1.74
CA ARG A 164 14.83 3.09 1.32
C ARG A 164 15.52 2.42 2.51
N GLU A 165 16.09 3.20 3.43
CA GLU A 165 16.69 2.70 4.65
C GLU A 165 15.68 1.97 5.53
N TRP A 166 14.50 2.54 5.68
CA TRP A 166 13.41 1.92 6.42
C TRP A 166 12.95 0.59 5.81
N LEU A 167 12.74 0.55 4.49
CA LEU A 167 12.38 -0.68 3.76
C LEU A 167 13.45 -1.74 3.95
N PHE A 168 14.72 -1.36 3.81
CA PHE A 168 15.84 -2.28 3.96
C PHE A 168 15.89 -2.88 5.37
N ALA A 169 15.72 -2.05 6.41
CA ALA A 169 15.64 -2.52 7.79
C ALA A 169 14.49 -3.53 7.99
N ARG A 170 13.29 -3.25 7.44
CA ARG A 170 12.14 -4.16 7.55
C ARG A 170 12.36 -5.48 6.81
N LEU A 171 13.08 -5.46 5.69
CA LEU A 171 13.45 -6.70 4.99
C LEU A 171 14.43 -7.53 5.80
N LEU A 172 15.43 -6.90 6.43
CA LEU A 172 16.37 -7.58 7.30
C LEU A 172 15.68 -8.19 8.53
N ASP A 173 14.77 -7.47 9.19
CA ASP A 173 14.01 -7.98 10.34
C ASP A 173 13.24 -9.30 10.04
N VAL A 174 12.90 -9.52 8.77
CA VAL A 174 12.19 -10.76 8.37
C VAL A 174 13.17 -11.86 7.93
N LEU A 175 14.40 -11.51 7.56
CA LEU A 175 15.42 -12.47 7.13
C LEU A 175 16.13 -13.14 8.31
N ASP A 176 16.21 -12.44 9.44
CA ASP A 176 16.74 -12.95 10.72
C ASP A 176 15.75 -13.94 11.37
#